data_6b4964d16bbe8970bbe55866e53471e0
#
_entry.id   6b4964d16bbe8970bbe55866e53471e0
#
_cell.length_a   1.000
_cell.length_b   1.000
_cell.length_c   1.000
_cell.angle_alpha   90.00
_cell.angle_beta   90.00
_cell.angle_gamma   90.00
#
_symmetry.space_group_name_H-M   'P 1'
#
loop_
_entity.id
_entity.type
_entity.pdbx_description
1 polymer ?
#
loop_
_entity_poly.entity_id
_entity_poly.type
_entity_poly.pdbx_seq_one_letter_code
_entity_poly.pdbx_strand_id
1 'polypeptide(L)'
;MKFLVPDYYPTFKCKASQCRNACCDGWPVTFSMGDYFRLLSIDASPATKERLDRALHLTAHPTEDEYAMILPRYDGKCPMHTENGLCSLQAEVNEDALPAVCRLYPRGIRDGEVSCTNSCEAVIELLYRAAPLQFQNLVMTTSVNTAPRAHFFETCGREMEIRLWLIGLVQDRRLPLASRLIRVGHAVHRMDDALQARNADQVDLLLAEKDTSIARVTPNKPKALQIIRILLERLDEQSDSIRDYGKLALSHFENDQNHVQSKALFYSTCPCWESWFENMIVNHMFFAQFPFQDRPVSLQDEVSALYSINALLRFLMIGAGDGTVERLIDIAAALFRLVDHTAFDRYAAAILKEICGPEEIVQLLAV
;
A
#
# COMPACT_ATOMS: atom_id res chain seq x y z
N MET A 1 22.52 -2.42 -12.94
CA MET A 1 21.30 -2.52 -13.76
C MET A 1 20.60 -1.17 -13.81
N LYS A 2 19.73 -0.94 -14.81
CA LYS A 2 18.91 0.27 -14.95
C LYS A 2 17.51 -0.04 -14.44
N PHE A 3 17.00 0.77 -13.51
CA PHE A 3 15.68 0.60 -12.91
C PHE A 3 14.84 1.85 -13.11
N LEU A 4 13.54 1.69 -13.33
CA LEU A 4 12.56 2.77 -13.23
C LEU A 4 12.19 2.96 -11.75
N VAL A 5 12.32 4.19 -11.25
CA VAL A 5 12.08 4.51 -9.84
C VAL A 5 11.29 5.80 -9.69
N PRO A 6 10.49 5.96 -8.63
CA PRO A 6 9.91 7.26 -8.27
C PRO A 6 11.02 8.27 -7.94
N ASP A 7 10.78 9.53 -8.22
CA ASP A 7 11.75 10.63 -8.03
C ASP A 7 12.20 10.84 -6.58
N TYR A 8 11.41 10.39 -5.59
CA TYR A 8 11.81 10.41 -4.17
C TYR A 8 12.81 9.30 -3.81
N TYR A 9 12.86 8.22 -4.60
CA TYR A 9 13.60 7.02 -4.22
C TYR A 9 15.10 7.26 -3.93
N PRO A 10 15.84 8.08 -4.71
CA PRO A 10 17.24 8.37 -4.41
C PRO A 10 17.45 9.15 -3.11
N THR A 11 16.42 9.85 -2.62
CA THR A 11 16.49 10.65 -1.39
C THR A 11 15.95 9.93 -0.17
N PHE A 12 15.33 8.76 -0.37
CA PHE A 12 14.78 7.97 0.73
C PHE A 12 15.87 7.52 1.71
N LYS A 13 15.65 7.83 2.99
CA LYS A 13 16.49 7.38 4.12
C LYS A 13 15.61 6.82 5.23
N CYS A 14 16.01 5.67 5.76
CA CYS A 14 15.35 5.11 6.95
C CYS A 14 15.56 6.06 8.14
N LYS A 15 14.49 6.32 8.89
CA LYS A 15 14.50 7.17 10.10
C LYS A 15 15.00 6.42 11.34
N ALA A 16 15.15 5.10 11.26
CA ALA A 16 15.58 4.22 12.36
C ALA A 16 14.78 4.49 13.66
N SER A 17 15.44 4.80 14.77
CA SER A 17 14.80 5.08 16.06
C SER A 17 13.88 6.30 16.09
N GLN A 18 13.86 7.13 15.03
CA GLN A 18 12.98 8.30 14.94
C GLN A 18 11.59 7.96 14.38
N CYS A 19 11.35 6.70 13.99
CA CYS A 19 10.02 6.26 13.57
C CYS A 19 9.06 6.21 14.77
N ARG A 20 7.84 6.74 14.59
CA ARG A 20 6.75 6.61 15.58
C ARG A 20 6.21 5.19 15.60
N ASN A 21 6.15 4.56 14.41
CA ASN A 21 5.69 3.19 14.24
C ASN A 21 6.80 2.38 13.55
N ALA A 22 7.43 1.46 14.29
CA ALA A 22 8.51 0.65 13.74
C ALA A 22 8.01 -0.29 12.63
N CYS A 23 8.88 -0.52 11.64
CA CYS A 23 8.56 -1.38 10.50
C CYS A 23 8.35 -2.85 10.87
N CYS A 24 8.76 -3.27 12.05
CA CYS A 24 8.65 -4.64 12.57
C CYS A 24 7.59 -4.78 13.67
N ASP A 25 6.69 -3.82 13.79
CA ASP A 25 5.58 -3.88 14.75
C ASP A 25 4.30 -4.33 14.04
N GLY A 26 3.55 -5.25 14.66
CA GLY A 26 2.20 -5.62 14.27
C GLY A 26 2.08 -6.80 13.30
N TRP A 27 3.17 -7.37 12.78
CA TRP A 27 3.08 -8.57 11.92
C TRP A 27 4.27 -9.53 12.09
N PRO A 28 4.08 -10.84 11.77
CA PRO A 28 5.17 -11.79 11.71
C PRO A 28 6.09 -11.46 10.51
N VAL A 29 7.40 -11.56 10.71
CA VAL A 29 8.40 -11.36 9.66
C VAL A 29 8.86 -12.72 9.17
N THR A 30 8.46 -13.10 7.95
CA THR A 30 8.84 -14.37 7.31
C THR A 30 10.10 -14.19 6.45
N PHE A 31 10.97 -15.19 6.41
CA PHE A 31 12.24 -15.14 5.67
C PHE A 31 12.72 -16.52 5.21
N SER A 32 13.66 -16.51 4.29
CA SER A 32 14.17 -17.68 3.60
C SER A 32 14.97 -18.64 4.51
N MET A 33 15.15 -19.87 4.04
CA MET A 33 16.00 -20.86 4.67
C MET A 33 17.45 -20.37 4.82
N GLY A 34 17.97 -19.66 3.82
CA GLY A 34 19.32 -19.06 3.87
C GLY A 34 19.45 -18.02 4.97
N ASP A 35 18.46 -17.13 5.12
CA ASP A 35 18.43 -16.14 6.21
C ASP A 35 18.33 -16.82 7.59
N TYR A 36 17.53 -17.87 7.71
CA TYR A 36 17.40 -18.63 8.96
C TYR A 36 18.75 -19.19 9.43
N PHE A 37 19.46 -19.93 8.58
CA PHE A 37 20.76 -20.50 8.95
C PHE A 37 21.83 -19.45 9.17
N ARG A 38 21.77 -18.33 8.47
CA ARG A 38 22.66 -17.18 8.69
C ARG A 38 22.43 -16.56 10.07
N LEU A 39 21.17 -16.39 10.48
CA LEU A 39 20.82 -15.88 11.82
C LEU A 39 21.29 -16.82 12.93
N LEU A 40 21.18 -18.15 12.78
CA LEU A 40 21.67 -19.12 13.76
C LEU A 40 23.19 -19.07 13.92
N SER A 41 23.92 -18.71 12.86
CA SER A 41 25.38 -18.64 12.87
C SER A 41 25.95 -17.26 13.20
N ILE A 42 25.08 -16.28 13.53
CA ILE A 42 25.50 -14.90 13.73
C ILE A 42 26.43 -14.76 14.96
N ASP A 43 27.47 -13.94 14.81
CA ASP A 43 28.33 -13.59 15.94
C ASP A 43 27.77 -12.34 16.65
N ALA A 44 27.05 -12.59 17.73
CA ALA A 44 26.37 -11.58 18.53
C ALA A 44 26.47 -11.91 20.01
N SER A 45 26.12 -10.99 20.90
CA SER A 45 26.13 -11.21 22.34
C SER A 45 25.20 -12.37 22.76
N PRO A 46 25.49 -13.02 23.91
CA PRO A 46 24.62 -14.06 24.43
C PRO A 46 23.18 -13.60 24.59
N ALA A 47 22.94 -12.36 24.97
CA ALA A 47 21.61 -11.80 25.14
C ALA A 47 20.84 -11.68 23.79
N THR A 48 21.52 -11.27 22.73
CA THR A 48 20.93 -11.19 21.38
C THR A 48 20.69 -12.58 20.80
N LYS A 49 21.61 -13.53 21.02
CA LYS A 49 21.42 -14.94 20.64
C LYS A 49 20.22 -15.57 21.35
N GLU A 50 20.08 -15.37 22.66
CA GLU A 50 18.93 -15.87 23.43
C GLU A 50 17.59 -15.26 22.93
N ARG A 51 17.59 -13.98 22.55
CA ARG A 51 16.39 -13.35 21.94
C ARG A 51 16.06 -13.98 20.58
N LEU A 52 17.08 -14.24 19.76
CA LEU A 52 16.91 -14.92 18.47
C LEU A 52 16.31 -16.32 18.64
N ASP A 53 16.91 -17.13 19.53
CA ASP A 53 16.46 -18.51 19.77
C ASP A 53 14.98 -18.56 20.19
N ARG A 54 14.53 -17.58 20.97
CA ARG A 54 13.13 -17.48 21.39
C ARG A 54 12.20 -16.91 20.31
N ALA A 55 12.74 -16.12 19.38
CA ALA A 55 11.97 -15.42 18.36
C ALA A 55 11.79 -16.23 17.08
N LEU A 56 12.74 -17.12 16.78
CA LEU A 56 12.78 -17.88 15.54
C LEU A 56 11.82 -19.08 15.58
N HIS A 57 10.86 -19.10 14.65
CA HIS A 57 9.90 -20.20 14.49
C HIS A 57 9.90 -20.66 13.04
N LEU A 58 9.84 -21.96 12.82
CA LEU A 58 9.59 -22.48 11.47
C LEU A 58 8.15 -22.15 11.04
N THR A 59 7.93 -21.92 9.75
CA THR A 59 6.57 -21.82 9.22
C THR A 59 5.85 -23.16 9.28
N ALA A 60 4.53 -23.17 9.21
CA ALA A 60 3.75 -24.41 9.26
C ALA A 60 4.08 -25.35 8.08
N HIS A 61 4.41 -24.78 6.93
CA HIS A 61 4.80 -25.50 5.70
C HIS A 61 6.08 -24.83 5.14
N PRO A 62 7.26 -25.15 5.70
CA PRO A 62 8.50 -24.51 5.31
C PRO A 62 8.84 -24.76 3.85
N THR A 63 9.10 -23.69 3.11
CA THR A 63 9.70 -23.70 1.76
C THR A 63 11.07 -23.06 1.81
N GLU A 64 11.82 -23.06 0.71
CA GLU A 64 13.12 -22.39 0.64
C GLU A 64 12.99 -20.87 0.86
N ASP A 65 11.93 -20.25 0.33
CA ASP A 65 11.70 -18.81 0.40
C ASP A 65 10.94 -18.39 1.67
N GLU A 66 10.02 -19.21 2.15
CA GLU A 66 9.21 -18.98 3.36
C GLU A 66 9.50 -20.05 4.42
N TYR A 67 10.72 -20.09 4.93
CA TYR A 67 11.22 -21.16 5.79
C TYR A 67 10.91 -20.93 7.26
N ALA A 68 11.17 -19.73 7.76
CA ALA A 68 11.01 -19.37 9.16
C ALA A 68 10.40 -17.99 9.31
N MET A 69 9.97 -17.66 10.54
CA MET A 69 9.41 -16.37 10.88
C MET A 69 9.85 -15.91 12.26
N ILE A 70 9.83 -14.61 12.47
CA ILE A 70 9.86 -13.96 13.77
C ILE A 70 8.42 -13.50 14.08
N LEU A 71 7.85 -14.03 15.16
CA LEU A 71 6.53 -13.63 15.65
C LEU A 71 6.65 -12.39 16.54
N PRO A 72 5.74 -11.42 16.43
CA PRO A 72 5.70 -10.32 17.38
C PRO A 72 5.38 -10.82 18.79
N ARG A 73 5.86 -10.08 19.79
CA ARG A 73 5.49 -10.29 21.20
C ARG A 73 4.01 -9.95 21.41
N TYR A 74 3.49 -10.23 22.63
CA TYR A 74 2.11 -9.91 23.04
C TYR A 74 1.77 -8.40 22.92
N ASP A 75 2.80 -7.52 22.97
CA ASP A 75 2.67 -6.08 22.78
C ASP A 75 2.76 -5.64 21.29
N GLY A 76 2.74 -6.59 20.37
CA GLY A 76 2.82 -6.36 18.93
C GLY A 76 4.22 -6.08 18.39
N LYS A 77 5.24 -5.95 19.25
CA LYS A 77 6.60 -5.59 18.85
C LYS A 77 7.45 -6.81 18.49
N CYS A 78 8.35 -6.63 17.53
CA CYS A 78 9.37 -7.64 17.23
C CYS A 78 10.24 -7.92 18.48
N PRO A 79 10.53 -9.19 18.83
CA PRO A 79 11.40 -9.54 19.94
C PRO A 79 12.82 -8.93 19.86
N MET A 80 13.29 -8.64 18.64
CA MET A 80 14.60 -8.00 18.42
C MET A 80 14.58 -6.48 18.65
N HIS A 81 13.41 -5.88 18.85
CA HIS A 81 13.25 -4.45 19.10
C HIS A 81 13.73 -4.09 20.51
N THR A 82 14.59 -3.10 20.61
CA THR A 82 15.13 -2.60 21.89
C THR A 82 14.28 -1.43 22.41
N GLU A 83 14.46 -1.08 23.69
CA GLU A 83 13.80 0.09 24.30
C GLU A 83 14.13 1.41 23.60
N ASN A 84 15.29 1.48 22.94
CA ASN A 84 15.74 2.64 22.19
C ASN A 84 15.15 2.72 20.77
N GLY A 85 14.19 1.85 20.42
CA GLY A 85 13.55 1.86 19.10
C GLY A 85 14.40 1.30 17.95
N LEU A 86 15.47 0.58 18.25
CA LEU A 86 16.38 -0.04 17.27
C LEU A 86 16.24 -1.56 17.27
N CYS A 87 16.58 -2.19 16.15
CA CYS A 87 16.77 -3.64 16.09
C CYS A 87 18.10 -4.01 16.75
N SER A 88 18.10 -4.96 17.70
CA SER A 88 19.33 -5.41 18.37
C SER A 88 20.36 -6.02 17.41
N LEU A 89 19.90 -6.73 16.36
CA LEU A 89 20.80 -7.26 15.31
C LEU A 89 21.50 -6.12 14.56
N GLN A 90 20.76 -5.10 14.15
CA GLN A 90 21.32 -3.96 13.43
C GLN A 90 22.25 -3.13 14.32
N ALA A 91 21.86 -2.91 15.58
CA ALA A 91 22.61 -2.08 16.52
C ALA A 91 23.91 -2.74 17.00
N GLU A 92 23.88 -4.05 17.21
CA GLU A 92 25.01 -4.80 17.77
C GLU A 92 25.98 -5.33 16.70
N VAL A 93 25.45 -5.79 15.57
CA VAL A 93 26.24 -6.38 14.49
C VAL A 93 26.39 -5.39 13.33
N ASN A 94 25.38 -5.29 12.47
CA ASN A 94 25.27 -4.31 11.37
C ASN A 94 23.98 -4.56 10.56
N GLU A 95 23.77 -3.79 9.48
CA GLU A 95 22.64 -3.93 8.58
C GLU A 95 22.65 -5.26 7.80
N ASP A 96 23.84 -5.80 7.46
CA ASP A 96 23.98 -7.06 6.73
C ASP A 96 23.56 -8.28 7.57
N ALA A 97 23.52 -8.15 8.89
CA ALA A 97 23.01 -9.16 9.80
C ALA A 97 21.50 -9.37 9.69
N LEU A 98 20.78 -8.38 9.20
CA LEU A 98 19.32 -8.45 9.06
C LEU A 98 18.90 -9.48 8.01
N PRO A 99 17.76 -10.18 8.20
CA PRO A 99 17.11 -10.92 7.11
C PRO A 99 16.87 -10.01 5.91
N ALA A 100 16.88 -10.57 4.71
CA ALA A 100 16.71 -9.81 3.48
C ALA A 100 15.43 -8.95 3.51
N VAL A 101 14.31 -9.48 4.00
CA VAL A 101 13.04 -8.77 4.14
C VAL A 101 13.17 -7.53 5.03
N CYS A 102 13.87 -7.60 6.15
CA CYS A 102 14.09 -6.45 7.06
C CYS A 102 15.05 -5.42 6.45
N ARG A 103 16.10 -5.88 5.77
CA ARG A 103 17.11 -5.01 5.14
C ARG A 103 16.54 -4.26 3.95
N LEU A 104 15.69 -4.91 3.16
CA LEU A 104 15.08 -4.32 1.97
C LEU A 104 13.92 -3.38 2.30
N TYR A 105 13.13 -3.68 3.33
CA TYR A 105 11.99 -2.85 3.69
C TYR A 105 12.36 -1.37 3.80
N PRO A 106 11.57 -0.46 3.27
CA PRO A 106 10.29 -0.64 2.58
C PRO A 106 10.40 -0.84 1.05
N ARG A 107 11.58 -1.17 0.54
CA ARG A 107 11.86 -1.28 -0.90
C ARG A 107 11.31 -2.57 -1.48
N GLY A 108 10.61 -2.46 -2.61
CA GLY A 108 10.24 -3.56 -3.48
C GLY A 108 10.99 -3.46 -4.80
N ILE A 109 11.59 -4.57 -5.24
CA ILE A 109 12.32 -4.66 -6.51
C ILE A 109 11.59 -5.68 -7.39
N ARG A 110 11.08 -5.24 -8.54
CA ARG A 110 10.29 -6.09 -9.45
C ARG A 110 10.55 -5.67 -10.91
N ASP A 111 10.89 -6.63 -11.77
CA ASP A 111 10.94 -6.47 -13.25
C ASP A 111 11.59 -5.17 -13.77
N GLY A 112 12.72 -4.77 -13.20
CA GLY A 112 13.39 -3.53 -13.59
C GLY A 112 12.78 -2.26 -12.98
N GLU A 113 11.86 -2.40 -12.02
CA GLU A 113 11.27 -1.32 -11.23
C GLU A 113 11.70 -1.42 -9.77
N VAL A 114 11.83 -0.28 -9.12
CA VAL A 114 12.08 -0.21 -7.68
C VAL A 114 11.29 0.96 -7.10
N SER A 115 10.56 0.69 -6.01
CA SER A 115 9.89 1.72 -5.23
C SER A 115 9.81 1.31 -3.77
N CYS A 116 9.16 2.12 -2.95
CA CYS A 116 8.93 1.82 -1.54
C CYS A 116 7.44 1.71 -1.26
N THR A 117 7.04 0.76 -0.38
CA THR A 117 5.67 0.64 0.09
C THR A 117 5.25 1.86 0.91
N ASN A 118 3.99 2.24 0.81
CA ASN A 118 3.37 3.29 1.62
C ASN A 118 3.18 2.88 3.11
N SER A 119 3.44 1.65 3.47
CA SER A 119 3.38 1.22 4.88
C SER A 119 4.48 1.83 5.77
N CYS A 120 5.46 2.48 5.15
CA CYS A 120 6.55 3.19 5.83
C CYS A 120 6.23 4.68 6.01
N GLU A 121 6.20 5.18 7.25
CA GLU A 121 5.93 6.60 7.54
C GLU A 121 6.89 7.55 6.83
N ALA A 122 8.18 7.21 6.71
CA ALA A 122 9.14 8.04 5.99
C ALA A 122 8.83 8.16 4.49
N VAL A 123 8.23 7.14 3.89
CA VAL A 123 7.75 7.20 2.50
C VAL A 123 6.53 8.11 2.39
N ILE A 124 5.57 7.99 3.30
CA ILE A 124 4.38 8.85 3.35
C ILE A 124 4.78 10.34 3.52
N GLU A 125 5.79 10.63 4.35
CA GLU A 125 6.33 11.98 4.51
C GLU A 125 6.92 12.52 3.19
N LEU A 126 7.67 11.70 2.45
CA LEU A 126 8.22 12.09 1.13
C LEU A 126 7.14 12.32 0.07
N LEU A 127 6.00 11.65 0.19
CA LEU A 127 4.83 11.81 -0.68
C LEU A 127 3.96 13.02 -0.28
N TYR A 128 4.15 13.60 0.93
CA TYR A 128 3.45 14.79 1.39
C TYR A 128 4.02 16.04 0.71
N ARG A 129 3.62 16.24 -0.56
CA ARG A 129 4.08 17.35 -1.39
C ARG A 129 3.01 17.73 -2.42
N ALA A 130 3.06 18.98 -2.88
CA ALA A 130 2.15 19.47 -3.91
C ALA A 130 2.50 18.96 -5.33
N ALA A 131 3.80 18.72 -5.62
CA ALA A 131 4.24 18.24 -6.92
C ALA A 131 3.78 16.78 -7.16
N PRO A 132 3.33 16.43 -8.38
CA PRO A 132 2.99 15.04 -8.72
C PRO A 132 4.24 14.15 -8.68
N LEU A 133 4.04 12.88 -8.34
CA LEU A 133 5.09 11.87 -8.36
C LEU A 133 5.60 11.69 -9.80
N GLN A 134 6.91 11.75 -9.98
CA GLN A 134 7.56 11.52 -11.26
C GLN A 134 8.37 10.23 -11.23
N PHE A 135 8.63 9.66 -12.40
CA PHE A 135 9.44 8.45 -12.53
C PHE A 135 10.70 8.74 -13.36
N GLN A 136 11.81 8.16 -12.93
CA GLN A 136 13.11 8.34 -13.58
C GLN A 136 13.89 7.04 -13.62
N ASN A 137 14.84 6.97 -14.56
CA ASN A 137 15.75 5.85 -14.63
C ASN A 137 16.95 6.05 -13.69
N LEU A 138 17.21 5.05 -12.85
CA LEU A 138 18.34 5.02 -11.94
C LEU A 138 19.24 3.82 -12.24
N VAL A 139 20.54 4.04 -12.34
CA VAL A 139 21.53 2.95 -12.43
C VAL A 139 21.98 2.59 -11.03
N MET A 140 21.71 1.35 -10.62
CA MET A 140 22.08 0.87 -9.29
C MET A 140 22.51 -0.59 -9.34
N THR A 141 23.30 -1.00 -8.34
CA THR A 141 23.66 -2.40 -8.10
C THR A 141 22.68 -2.97 -7.09
N THR A 142 22.12 -4.13 -7.38
CA THR A 142 21.31 -4.87 -6.41
C THR A 142 21.94 -6.25 -6.18
N SER A 143 21.99 -6.67 -4.93
CA SER A 143 22.36 -8.03 -4.53
C SER A 143 21.17 -8.97 -4.48
N VAL A 144 19.96 -8.45 -4.73
CA VAL A 144 18.73 -9.23 -4.74
C VAL A 144 18.57 -9.90 -6.09
N ASN A 145 18.52 -11.21 -6.08
CA ASN A 145 18.13 -11.97 -7.25
C ASN A 145 16.61 -11.85 -7.39
N THR A 146 16.14 -11.05 -8.34
CA THR A 146 14.71 -10.95 -8.61
C THR A 146 14.31 -12.20 -9.39
N ALA A 147 13.53 -13.08 -8.75
CA ALA A 147 12.89 -14.17 -9.47
C ALA A 147 12.00 -13.59 -10.60
N PRO A 148 11.93 -14.25 -11.76
CA PRO A 148 10.97 -13.85 -12.78
C PRO A 148 9.57 -13.84 -12.21
N ARG A 149 8.85 -12.75 -12.46
CA ARG A 149 7.46 -12.63 -12.02
C ARG A 149 6.56 -13.62 -12.80
N ALA A 150 5.59 -14.20 -12.11
CA ALA A 150 4.51 -14.92 -12.77
C ALA A 150 3.57 -13.90 -13.44
N HIS A 151 3.45 -13.96 -14.77
CA HIS A 151 2.51 -13.15 -15.53
C HIS A 151 1.18 -13.89 -15.66
N PHE A 152 0.14 -13.39 -15.00
CA PHE A 152 -1.21 -13.98 -15.04
C PHE A 152 -2.10 -13.35 -16.12
N PHE A 153 -1.64 -12.25 -16.72
CA PHE A 153 -2.41 -11.48 -17.69
C PHE A 153 -1.71 -11.46 -19.04
N GLU A 154 -2.49 -11.66 -20.10
CA GLU A 154 -2.04 -11.40 -21.47
C GLU A 154 -2.18 -9.91 -21.76
N THR A 155 -1.07 -9.21 -21.88
CA THR A 155 -1.05 -7.74 -22.00
C THR A 155 -0.69 -7.25 -23.40
N CYS A 156 -0.67 -8.13 -24.40
CA CYS A 156 -0.19 -7.83 -25.76
C CYS A 156 1.21 -7.20 -25.77
N GLY A 157 2.04 -7.51 -24.77
CA GLY A 157 3.37 -6.93 -24.59
C GLY A 157 3.40 -5.46 -24.18
N ARG A 158 2.26 -4.88 -23.76
CA ARG A 158 2.09 -3.46 -23.43
C ARG A 158 1.92 -3.19 -21.93
N GLU A 159 2.31 -4.11 -21.04
CA GLU A 159 2.06 -4.00 -19.61
C GLU A 159 2.51 -2.67 -19.00
N MET A 160 3.77 -2.30 -19.21
CA MET A 160 4.33 -1.04 -18.67
C MET A 160 3.60 0.18 -19.23
N GLU A 161 3.28 0.20 -20.52
CA GLU A 161 2.61 1.32 -21.16
C GLU A 161 1.18 1.52 -20.61
N ILE A 162 0.44 0.41 -20.44
CA ILE A 162 -0.90 0.43 -19.83
C ILE A 162 -0.83 0.95 -18.40
N ARG A 163 0.09 0.47 -17.60
CA ARG A 163 0.27 0.90 -16.20
C ARG A 163 0.60 2.39 -16.10
N LEU A 164 1.55 2.88 -16.89
CA LEU A 164 1.92 4.30 -16.89
C LEU A 164 0.79 5.20 -17.44
N TRP A 165 0.02 4.71 -18.42
CA TRP A 165 -1.17 5.41 -18.91
C TRP A 165 -2.23 5.56 -17.81
N LEU A 166 -2.54 4.49 -17.06
CA LEU A 166 -3.48 4.54 -15.93
C LEU A 166 -2.99 5.51 -14.83
N ILE A 167 -1.69 5.51 -14.51
CA ILE A 167 -1.08 6.48 -13.61
C ILE A 167 -1.29 7.91 -14.11
N GLY A 168 -1.11 8.15 -15.42
CA GLY A 168 -1.37 9.43 -16.05
C GLY A 168 -2.81 9.91 -15.90
N LEU A 169 -3.80 9.00 -15.90
CA LEU A 169 -5.19 9.33 -15.63
C LEU A 169 -5.42 9.81 -14.19
N VAL A 170 -4.74 9.18 -13.21
CA VAL A 170 -4.79 9.62 -11.81
C VAL A 170 -4.15 11.00 -11.64
N GLN A 171 -3.12 11.31 -12.40
CA GLN A 171 -2.38 12.57 -12.33
C GLN A 171 -2.99 13.72 -13.15
N ASP A 172 -4.13 13.51 -13.80
CA ASP A 172 -4.84 14.57 -14.54
C ASP A 172 -5.57 15.55 -13.61
N ARG A 173 -4.82 16.46 -13.02
CA ARG A 173 -5.29 17.43 -12.01
C ARG A 173 -6.30 18.47 -12.52
N ARG A 174 -6.70 18.41 -13.79
CA ARG A 174 -7.82 19.20 -14.32
C ARG A 174 -9.16 18.75 -13.72
N LEU A 175 -9.21 17.55 -13.15
CA LEU A 175 -10.39 16.95 -12.54
C LEU A 175 -10.15 16.70 -11.03
N PRO A 176 -11.22 16.72 -10.22
CA PRO A 176 -11.16 16.24 -8.82
C PRO A 176 -10.70 14.79 -8.75
N LEU A 177 -10.01 14.39 -7.69
CA LEU A 177 -9.43 13.05 -7.53
C LEU A 177 -10.47 11.93 -7.71
N ALA A 178 -11.66 12.09 -7.14
CA ALA A 178 -12.74 11.11 -7.30
C ALA A 178 -13.10 10.88 -8.79
N SER A 179 -13.21 11.95 -9.59
CA SER A 179 -13.48 11.83 -11.03
C SER A 179 -12.37 11.15 -11.80
N ARG A 180 -11.10 11.40 -11.39
CA ARG A 180 -9.93 10.73 -11.97
C ARG A 180 -9.95 9.23 -11.71
N LEU A 181 -10.28 8.82 -10.47
CA LEU A 181 -10.40 7.41 -10.12
C LEU A 181 -11.54 6.71 -10.86
N ILE A 182 -12.69 7.36 -11.07
CA ILE A 182 -13.77 6.82 -11.89
C ILE A 182 -13.29 6.59 -13.33
N ARG A 183 -12.53 7.53 -13.91
CA ARG A 183 -11.94 7.37 -15.24
C ARG A 183 -10.99 6.18 -15.30
N VAL A 184 -10.18 5.96 -14.25
CA VAL A 184 -9.34 4.77 -14.15
C VAL A 184 -10.17 3.50 -14.18
N GLY A 185 -11.27 3.43 -13.43
CA GLY A 185 -12.18 2.28 -13.46
C GLY A 185 -12.77 1.99 -14.84
N HIS A 186 -13.26 3.02 -15.54
CA HIS A 186 -13.74 2.88 -16.91
C HIS A 186 -12.63 2.48 -17.89
N ALA A 187 -11.44 3.06 -17.73
CA ALA A 187 -10.27 2.74 -18.55
C ALA A 187 -9.83 1.30 -18.37
N VAL A 188 -9.78 0.81 -17.13
CA VAL A 188 -9.46 -0.59 -16.82
C VAL A 188 -10.50 -1.54 -17.40
N HIS A 189 -11.80 -1.22 -17.31
CA HIS A 189 -12.86 -2.04 -17.90
C HIS A 189 -12.69 -2.20 -19.42
N ARG A 190 -12.54 -1.09 -20.14
CA ARG A 190 -12.32 -1.10 -21.59
C ARG A 190 -11.03 -1.80 -21.99
N MET A 191 -9.98 -1.64 -21.19
CA MET A 191 -8.69 -2.32 -21.39
C MET A 191 -8.84 -3.82 -21.19
N ASP A 192 -9.54 -4.26 -20.14
CA ASP A 192 -9.81 -5.68 -19.86
C ASP A 192 -10.53 -6.34 -21.05
N ASP A 193 -11.58 -5.72 -21.59
CA ASP A 193 -12.29 -6.21 -22.78
C ASP A 193 -11.35 -6.37 -23.99
N ALA A 194 -10.47 -5.40 -24.23
CA ALA A 194 -9.52 -5.44 -25.33
C ALA A 194 -8.45 -6.55 -25.14
N LEU A 195 -7.97 -6.73 -23.92
CA LEU A 195 -6.99 -7.75 -23.57
C LEU A 195 -7.58 -9.16 -23.63
N GLN A 196 -8.79 -9.37 -23.12
CA GLN A 196 -9.51 -10.64 -23.21
C GLN A 196 -9.77 -11.04 -24.66
N ALA A 197 -10.10 -10.06 -25.53
CA ALA A 197 -10.26 -10.25 -26.96
C ALA A 197 -8.91 -10.41 -27.70
N ARG A 198 -7.76 -10.25 -27.05
CA ARG A 198 -6.41 -10.22 -27.64
C ARG A 198 -6.30 -9.23 -28.81
N ASN A 199 -6.98 -8.09 -28.69
CA ASN A 199 -7.08 -7.08 -29.74
C ASN A 199 -6.02 -5.98 -29.50
N ALA A 200 -4.80 -6.19 -30.04
CA ALA A 200 -3.70 -5.24 -29.90
C ALA A 200 -4.00 -3.86 -30.50
N ASP A 201 -4.73 -3.81 -31.63
CA ASP A 201 -5.11 -2.54 -32.26
C ASP A 201 -6.05 -1.72 -31.32
N GLN A 202 -6.96 -2.39 -30.64
CA GLN A 202 -7.83 -1.73 -29.65
C GLN A 202 -7.06 -1.26 -28.43
N VAL A 203 -6.05 -2.00 -27.96
CA VAL A 203 -5.13 -1.59 -26.90
C VAL A 203 -4.40 -0.30 -27.32
N ASP A 204 -3.83 -0.28 -28.52
CA ASP A 204 -3.13 0.90 -29.04
C ASP A 204 -4.04 2.11 -29.19
N LEU A 205 -5.29 1.92 -29.63
CA LEU A 205 -6.29 2.98 -29.71
C LEU A 205 -6.62 3.56 -28.32
N LEU A 206 -6.81 2.71 -27.31
CA LEU A 206 -7.06 3.13 -25.93
C LEU A 206 -5.89 3.93 -25.34
N LEU A 207 -4.66 3.47 -25.56
CA LEU A 207 -3.46 4.18 -25.08
C LEU A 207 -3.29 5.56 -25.77
N ALA A 208 -3.71 5.69 -27.03
CA ALA A 208 -3.65 6.96 -27.76
C ALA A 208 -4.82 7.90 -27.46
N GLU A 209 -5.89 7.39 -26.85
CA GLU A 209 -7.12 8.17 -26.58
C GLU A 209 -6.88 9.24 -25.54
N LYS A 210 -7.19 10.48 -25.87
CA LYS A 210 -7.31 11.58 -24.91
C LYS A 210 -8.72 11.58 -24.36
N ASP A 211 -8.99 10.73 -23.36
CA ASP A 211 -10.29 10.76 -22.69
C ASP A 211 -10.48 12.09 -21.97
N THR A 212 -11.49 12.85 -22.43
CA THR A 212 -11.91 14.11 -21.83
C THR A 212 -13.26 13.98 -21.10
N SER A 213 -13.80 12.76 -21.01
CA SER A 213 -15.08 12.52 -20.34
C SER A 213 -14.99 12.87 -18.85
N ILE A 214 -15.99 13.57 -18.34
CA ILE A 214 -16.11 13.89 -16.92
C ILE A 214 -17.17 12.95 -16.35
N ALA A 215 -16.74 11.83 -15.82
CA ALA A 215 -17.62 10.97 -15.04
C ALA A 215 -17.90 11.62 -13.67
N ARG A 216 -19.17 11.78 -13.35
CA ARG A 216 -19.63 12.31 -12.06
C ARG A 216 -20.44 11.24 -11.34
N VAL A 217 -20.15 11.04 -10.07
CA VAL A 217 -21.01 10.24 -9.18
C VAL A 217 -22.00 11.18 -8.52
N THR A 218 -23.27 10.80 -8.55
CA THR A 218 -24.26 11.44 -7.66
C THR A 218 -23.98 10.92 -6.24
N PRO A 219 -23.54 11.77 -5.31
CA PRO A 219 -23.15 11.32 -3.98
C PRO A 219 -24.33 10.71 -3.22
N ASN A 220 -24.14 9.50 -2.70
CA ASN A 220 -25.04 8.86 -1.76
C ASN A 220 -24.25 8.57 -0.46
N LYS A 221 -24.09 9.60 0.37
CA LYS A 221 -23.32 9.53 1.61
C LYS A 221 -23.78 8.40 2.56
N PRO A 222 -25.09 8.20 2.83
CA PRO A 222 -25.54 7.09 3.67
C PRO A 222 -25.09 5.73 3.15
N LYS A 223 -25.17 5.49 1.84
CA LYS A 223 -24.75 4.24 1.21
C LYS A 223 -23.24 4.06 1.33
N ALA A 224 -22.46 5.11 1.05
CA ALA A 224 -21.01 5.08 1.17
C ALA A 224 -20.55 4.74 2.61
N LEU A 225 -21.16 5.36 3.61
CA LEU A 225 -20.87 5.06 5.03
C LEU A 225 -21.25 3.64 5.43
N GLN A 226 -22.37 3.11 4.91
CA GLN A 226 -22.76 1.72 5.12
C GLN A 226 -21.70 0.76 4.58
N ILE A 227 -21.23 0.98 3.35
CA ILE A 227 -20.21 0.15 2.72
C ILE A 227 -18.90 0.22 3.53
N ILE A 228 -18.45 1.43 3.92
CA ILE A 228 -17.22 1.61 4.70
C ILE A 228 -17.30 0.91 6.05
N ARG A 229 -18.46 0.99 6.75
CA ARG A 229 -18.65 0.29 8.02
C ARG A 229 -18.43 -1.21 7.86
N ILE A 230 -19.08 -1.84 6.88
CA ILE A 230 -18.94 -3.28 6.63
C ILE A 230 -17.50 -3.63 6.23
N LEU A 231 -16.86 -2.80 5.38
CA LEU A 231 -15.45 -3.00 5.04
C LEU A 231 -14.56 -2.99 6.28
N LEU A 232 -14.70 -2.00 7.18
CA LEU A 232 -13.90 -1.91 8.40
C LEU A 232 -14.12 -3.11 9.33
N GLU A 233 -15.37 -3.51 9.54
CA GLU A 233 -15.73 -4.65 10.38
C GLU A 233 -15.12 -5.96 9.87
N ARG A 234 -15.17 -6.22 8.56
CA ARG A 234 -14.69 -7.47 7.97
C ARG A 234 -13.18 -7.48 7.70
N LEU A 235 -12.58 -6.33 7.40
CA LEU A 235 -11.12 -6.20 7.23
C LEU A 235 -10.37 -6.29 8.56
N ASP A 236 -11.02 -6.02 9.70
CA ASP A 236 -10.44 -6.18 11.04
C ASP A 236 -10.04 -7.64 11.34
N GLU A 237 -10.66 -8.61 10.67
CA GLU A 237 -10.29 -10.03 10.74
C GLU A 237 -8.93 -10.32 10.07
N GLN A 238 -8.48 -9.46 9.16
CA GLN A 238 -7.23 -9.62 8.41
C GLN A 238 -6.04 -8.93 9.07
N SER A 239 -6.28 -7.77 9.70
CA SER A 239 -5.26 -6.98 10.38
C SER A 239 -5.90 -6.00 11.34
N ASP A 240 -5.30 -5.83 12.51
CA ASP A 240 -5.73 -4.86 13.52
C ASP A 240 -5.09 -3.47 13.33
N SER A 241 -4.29 -3.29 12.29
CA SER A 241 -3.52 -2.04 12.07
C SER A 241 -4.37 -0.77 12.01
N ILE A 242 -5.62 -0.88 11.54
CA ILE A 242 -6.54 0.27 11.43
C ILE A 242 -7.71 0.22 12.41
N ARG A 243 -7.78 -0.80 13.29
CA ARG A 243 -8.92 -1.07 14.19
C ARG A 243 -9.32 0.13 15.03
N ASP A 244 -8.37 0.72 15.74
CA ASP A 244 -8.64 1.82 16.66
C ASP A 244 -8.97 3.12 15.90
N TYR A 245 -8.32 3.35 14.77
CA TYR A 245 -8.64 4.47 13.87
C TYR A 245 -10.06 4.32 13.30
N GLY A 246 -10.44 3.11 12.90
CA GLY A 246 -11.78 2.80 12.38
C GLY A 246 -12.88 3.05 13.40
N LYS A 247 -12.71 2.56 14.65
CA LYS A 247 -13.66 2.80 15.74
C LYS A 247 -13.83 4.29 16.05
N LEU A 248 -12.73 5.03 16.13
CA LEU A 248 -12.77 6.47 16.38
C LEU A 248 -13.44 7.21 15.22
N ALA A 249 -13.11 6.88 13.98
CA ALA A 249 -13.71 7.50 12.81
C ALA A 249 -15.22 7.24 12.74
N LEU A 250 -15.68 6.00 12.97
CA LEU A 250 -17.10 5.66 13.00
C LEU A 250 -17.86 6.49 14.03
N SER A 251 -17.32 6.64 15.25
CA SER A 251 -17.97 7.43 16.31
C SER A 251 -18.15 8.90 15.92
N HIS A 252 -17.21 9.49 15.17
CA HIS A 252 -17.32 10.86 14.69
C HIS A 252 -18.30 11.02 13.53
N PHE A 253 -18.39 10.03 12.65
CA PHE A 253 -19.32 10.05 11.51
C PHE A 253 -20.78 9.77 11.91
N GLU A 254 -21.03 9.15 13.06
CA GLU A 254 -22.37 8.94 13.64
C GLU A 254 -22.98 10.22 14.24
N ASN A 255 -22.15 11.21 14.56
CA ASN A 255 -22.57 12.49 15.11
C ASN A 255 -22.31 13.60 14.07
N ASP A 256 -23.39 14.18 13.51
CA ASP A 256 -23.27 15.21 12.47
C ASP A 256 -22.41 16.42 12.87
N GLN A 257 -22.50 16.87 14.12
CA GLN A 257 -21.71 18.00 14.62
C GLN A 257 -20.20 17.62 14.67
N ASN A 258 -19.88 16.46 15.21
CA ASN A 258 -18.50 15.96 15.26
C ASN A 258 -17.95 15.77 13.84
N HIS A 259 -18.75 15.23 12.93
CA HIS A 259 -18.33 15.04 11.54
C HIS A 259 -17.98 16.37 10.85
N VAL A 260 -18.81 17.41 11.02
CA VAL A 260 -18.53 18.74 10.45
C VAL A 260 -17.22 19.31 11.00
N GLN A 261 -17.00 19.20 12.32
CA GLN A 261 -15.78 19.68 12.97
C GLN A 261 -14.54 18.90 12.51
N SER A 262 -14.60 17.56 12.48
CA SER A 262 -13.49 16.70 12.01
C SER A 262 -13.13 16.97 10.56
N LYS A 263 -14.14 17.19 9.72
CA LYS A 263 -13.93 17.54 8.31
C LYS A 263 -13.24 18.91 8.17
N ALA A 264 -13.68 19.92 8.91
CA ALA A 264 -13.05 21.23 8.91
C ALA A 264 -11.59 21.15 9.41
N LEU A 265 -11.35 20.38 10.48
CA LEU A 265 -10.00 20.14 11.01
C LEU A 265 -9.10 19.47 9.97
N PHE A 266 -9.56 18.41 9.31
CA PHE A 266 -8.80 17.73 8.27
C PHE A 266 -8.38 18.68 7.13
N TYR A 267 -9.32 19.46 6.58
CA TYR A 267 -9.02 20.38 5.48
C TYR A 267 -8.11 21.54 5.88
N SER A 268 -8.16 21.97 7.14
CA SER A 268 -7.21 22.98 7.65
C SER A 268 -5.83 22.41 7.90
N THR A 269 -5.74 21.15 8.34
CA THR A 269 -4.45 20.45 8.57
C THR A 269 -3.77 20.08 7.27
N CYS A 270 -4.53 19.64 6.27
CA CYS A 270 -4.02 19.18 4.99
C CYS A 270 -4.76 19.83 3.80
N PRO A 271 -4.50 21.13 3.52
CA PRO A 271 -5.15 21.81 2.39
C PRO A 271 -4.76 21.23 1.03
N CYS A 272 -3.62 20.53 0.94
CA CYS A 272 -3.15 19.85 -0.28
C CYS A 272 -3.53 18.35 -0.33
N TRP A 273 -4.55 17.94 0.40
CA TRP A 273 -4.92 16.52 0.57
C TRP A 273 -5.11 15.77 -0.77
N GLU A 274 -5.71 16.37 -1.79
CA GLU A 274 -5.87 15.71 -3.10
C GLU A 274 -4.52 15.36 -3.74
N SER A 275 -3.55 16.28 -3.68
CA SER A 275 -2.22 16.03 -4.22
C SER A 275 -1.47 14.96 -3.43
N TRP A 276 -1.65 14.94 -2.12
CA TRP A 276 -1.04 13.92 -1.27
C TRP A 276 -1.66 12.53 -1.51
N PHE A 277 -2.99 12.45 -1.59
CA PHE A 277 -3.69 11.20 -1.91
C PHE A 277 -3.32 10.69 -3.30
N GLU A 278 -3.28 11.58 -4.29
CA GLU A 278 -2.78 11.25 -5.62
C GLU A 278 -1.39 10.62 -5.56
N ASN A 279 -0.45 11.25 -4.86
CA ASN A 279 0.92 10.74 -4.75
C ASN A 279 0.96 9.35 -4.06
N MET A 280 0.17 9.15 -2.98
CA MET A 280 0.07 7.85 -2.32
C MET A 280 -0.55 6.78 -3.22
N ILE A 281 -1.63 7.12 -3.93
CA ILE A 281 -2.31 6.21 -4.86
C ILE A 281 -1.37 5.85 -6.02
N VAL A 282 -0.70 6.83 -6.63
CA VAL A 282 0.24 6.61 -7.73
C VAL A 282 1.43 5.76 -7.28
N ASN A 283 1.98 6.02 -6.08
CA ASN A 283 3.06 5.20 -5.53
C ASN A 283 2.60 3.76 -5.28
N HIS A 284 1.39 3.58 -4.74
CA HIS A 284 0.81 2.24 -4.54
C HIS A 284 0.59 1.52 -5.88
N MET A 285 -0.01 2.19 -6.88
CA MET A 285 -0.20 1.61 -8.22
C MET A 285 1.12 1.15 -8.84
N PHE A 286 2.18 1.92 -8.67
CA PHE A 286 3.51 1.56 -9.17
C PHE A 286 4.11 0.40 -8.36
N PHE A 287 4.08 0.47 -7.03
CA PHE A 287 4.62 -0.55 -6.13
C PHE A 287 3.91 -1.91 -6.30
N ALA A 288 2.58 -1.92 -6.33
CA ALA A 288 1.77 -3.12 -6.50
C ALA A 288 1.65 -3.60 -7.96
N GLN A 289 2.21 -2.83 -8.92
CA GLN A 289 2.09 -3.10 -10.36
C GLN A 289 0.64 -3.14 -10.87
N PHE A 290 -0.19 -2.26 -10.31
CA PHE A 290 -1.61 -2.13 -10.69
C PHE A 290 -1.80 -1.91 -12.20
N PRO A 291 -2.77 -2.54 -12.86
CA PRO A 291 -3.72 -3.51 -12.32
C PRO A 291 -3.26 -4.96 -12.49
N PHE A 292 -2.02 -5.22 -12.90
CA PHE A 292 -1.47 -6.51 -13.25
C PHE A 292 -0.61 -7.08 -12.12
N GLN A 293 -1.19 -7.35 -10.95
CA GLN A 293 -0.44 -7.93 -9.85
C GLN A 293 0.05 -9.36 -10.14
N ASP A 294 0.98 -9.84 -9.33
CA ASP A 294 1.57 -11.18 -9.44
C ASP A 294 0.67 -12.31 -8.88
N ARG A 295 -0.64 -12.13 -8.93
CA ARG A 295 -1.66 -13.06 -8.45
C ARG A 295 -2.93 -12.99 -9.31
N PRO A 296 -3.73 -14.06 -9.37
CA PRO A 296 -4.93 -14.12 -10.19
C PRO A 296 -6.11 -13.37 -9.54
N VAL A 297 -6.10 -12.06 -9.62
CA VAL A 297 -7.21 -11.18 -9.23
C VAL A 297 -7.73 -10.51 -10.50
N SER A 298 -9.05 -10.35 -10.66
CA SER A 298 -9.58 -9.70 -11.84
C SER A 298 -9.23 -8.21 -11.86
N LEU A 299 -9.08 -7.62 -13.06
CA LEU A 299 -8.75 -6.19 -13.16
C LEU A 299 -9.83 -5.31 -12.52
N GLN A 300 -11.09 -5.75 -12.51
CA GLN A 300 -12.19 -5.04 -11.83
C GLN A 300 -12.09 -5.13 -10.30
N ASP A 301 -11.55 -6.21 -9.77
CA ASP A 301 -11.31 -6.34 -8.34
C ASP A 301 -10.20 -5.40 -7.88
N GLU A 302 -9.17 -5.22 -8.70
CA GLU A 302 -8.12 -4.21 -8.47
C GLU A 302 -8.68 -2.77 -8.43
N VAL A 303 -9.63 -2.45 -9.33
CA VAL A 303 -10.32 -1.15 -9.31
C VAL A 303 -11.14 -0.99 -8.02
N SER A 304 -11.85 -2.03 -7.60
CA SER A 304 -12.65 -2.03 -6.37
C SER A 304 -11.77 -1.83 -5.14
N ALA A 305 -10.60 -2.47 -5.10
CA ALA A 305 -9.60 -2.28 -4.06
C ALA A 305 -9.06 -0.85 -4.05
N LEU A 306 -8.74 -0.28 -5.22
CA LEU A 306 -8.24 1.09 -5.35
C LEU A 306 -9.25 2.13 -4.83
N TYR A 307 -10.55 1.95 -5.15
CA TYR A 307 -11.61 2.80 -4.63
C TYR A 307 -11.73 2.68 -3.11
N SER A 308 -11.60 1.45 -2.58
CA SER A 308 -11.61 1.21 -1.14
C SER A 308 -10.44 1.88 -0.42
N ILE A 309 -9.24 1.85 -1.00
CA ILE A 309 -8.06 2.54 -0.46
C ILE A 309 -8.33 4.04 -0.35
N ASN A 310 -8.80 4.68 -1.41
CA ASN A 310 -9.11 6.12 -1.39
C ASN A 310 -10.18 6.46 -0.36
N ALA A 311 -11.25 5.66 -0.30
CA ALA A 311 -12.36 5.88 0.64
C ALA A 311 -11.91 5.72 2.10
N LEU A 312 -11.16 4.66 2.40
CA LEU A 312 -10.65 4.39 3.74
C LEU A 312 -9.63 5.45 4.18
N LEU A 313 -8.70 5.86 3.31
CA LEU A 313 -7.78 6.97 3.60
C LEU A 313 -8.56 8.21 4.04
N ARG A 314 -9.54 8.63 3.24
CA ARG A 314 -10.30 9.83 3.49
C ARG A 314 -11.16 9.71 4.74
N PHE A 315 -11.87 8.60 4.90
CA PHE A 315 -12.72 8.34 6.05
C PHE A 315 -11.93 8.33 7.37
N LEU A 316 -10.82 7.59 7.40
CA LEU A 316 -9.99 7.46 8.60
C LEU A 316 -9.30 8.79 8.94
N MET A 317 -8.74 9.51 7.95
CA MET A 317 -8.07 10.78 8.19
C MET A 317 -9.03 11.88 8.66
N ILE A 318 -10.24 11.94 8.13
CA ILE A 318 -11.27 12.88 8.61
C ILE A 318 -11.73 12.50 10.02
N GLY A 319 -12.03 11.23 10.26
CA GLY A 319 -12.67 10.81 11.51
C GLY A 319 -11.70 10.54 12.66
N ALA A 320 -10.44 10.18 12.39
CA ALA A 320 -9.45 9.87 13.43
C ALA A 320 -8.25 10.81 13.47
N GLY A 321 -8.22 11.85 12.61
CA GLY A 321 -7.22 12.93 12.67
C GLY A 321 -7.39 13.80 13.91
N ASP A 322 -6.26 14.29 14.43
CA ASP A 322 -6.18 15.13 15.64
C ASP A 322 -5.75 16.58 15.36
N GLY A 323 -5.64 16.95 14.08
CA GLY A 323 -5.17 18.27 13.65
C GLY A 323 -3.66 18.35 13.44
N THR A 324 -2.94 17.22 13.48
CA THR A 324 -1.52 17.14 13.17
C THR A 324 -1.28 16.36 11.88
N VAL A 325 -0.25 16.75 11.13
CA VAL A 325 0.17 16.02 9.90
C VAL A 325 0.75 14.66 10.28
N GLU A 326 1.45 14.58 11.40
CA GLU A 326 2.04 13.36 11.95
C GLU A 326 0.98 12.27 12.17
N ARG A 327 -0.16 12.64 12.73
CA ARG A 327 -1.29 11.72 12.94
C ARG A 327 -1.87 11.23 11.60
N LEU A 328 -1.99 12.09 10.60
CA LEU A 328 -2.45 11.71 9.26
C LEU A 328 -1.46 10.76 8.58
N ILE A 329 -0.16 10.96 8.76
CA ILE A 329 0.90 10.06 8.28
C ILE A 329 0.76 8.69 8.95
N ASP A 330 0.56 8.63 10.26
CA ASP A 330 0.41 7.39 11.01
C ASP A 330 -0.83 6.60 10.54
N ILE A 331 -1.95 7.28 10.30
CA ILE A 331 -3.17 6.68 9.74
C ILE A 331 -2.91 6.10 8.35
N ALA A 332 -2.24 6.86 7.47
CA ALA A 332 -1.91 6.38 6.12
C ALA A 332 -1.00 5.15 6.17
N ALA A 333 0.08 5.21 6.95
CA ALA A 333 1.00 4.11 7.10
C ALA A 333 0.30 2.86 7.66
N ALA A 334 -0.59 3.01 8.64
CA ALA A 334 -1.38 1.92 9.20
C ALA A 334 -2.33 1.29 8.17
N LEU A 335 -3.02 2.11 7.35
CA LEU A 335 -3.86 1.59 6.28
C LEU A 335 -3.02 0.83 5.24
N PHE A 336 -1.88 1.38 4.81
CA PHE A 336 -1.04 0.71 3.84
C PHE A 336 -0.32 -0.53 4.40
N ARG A 337 -0.22 -0.69 5.72
CA ARG A 337 0.16 -1.98 6.33
C ARG A 337 -0.86 -3.06 6.01
N LEU A 338 -2.15 -2.75 6.14
CA LEU A 338 -3.20 -3.67 5.72
C LEU A 338 -3.16 -3.90 4.20
N VAL A 339 -3.05 -2.83 3.40
CA VAL A 339 -3.12 -2.91 1.94
C VAL A 339 -1.94 -3.67 1.33
N ASP A 340 -0.71 -3.31 1.69
CA ASP A 340 0.50 -3.79 1.00
C ASP A 340 1.04 -5.12 1.58
N HIS A 341 0.56 -5.56 2.78
CA HIS A 341 1.07 -6.76 3.47
C HIS A 341 0.02 -7.85 3.71
N THR A 342 -1.17 -7.71 3.14
CA THR A 342 -2.21 -8.74 3.13
C THR A 342 -2.73 -8.96 1.71
N ALA A 343 -3.72 -9.83 1.53
CA ALA A 343 -4.45 -9.95 0.27
C ALA A 343 -5.64 -8.98 0.23
N PHE A 344 -5.41 -7.70 0.58
CA PHE A 344 -6.43 -6.67 0.71
C PHE A 344 -7.30 -6.53 -0.54
N ASP A 345 -6.69 -6.50 -1.72
CA ASP A 345 -7.35 -6.43 -3.02
C ASP A 345 -8.44 -7.49 -3.17
N ARG A 346 -8.10 -8.75 -2.88
CA ARG A 346 -9.02 -9.88 -2.95
C ARG A 346 -10.09 -9.82 -1.88
N TYR A 347 -9.73 -9.47 -0.63
CA TYR A 347 -10.69 -9.39 0.47
C TYR A 347 -11.67 -8.23 0.29
N ALA A 348 -11.17 -7.04 -0.03
CA ALA A 348 -12.03 -5.88 -0.26
C ALA A 348 -12.98 -6.11 -1.44
N ALA A 349 -12.49 -6.65 -2.55
CA ALA A 349 -13.33 -6.97 -3.69
C ALA A 349 -14.39 -8.04 -3.37
N ALA A 350 -14.04 -9.09 -2.65
CA ALA A 350 -14.99 -10.12 -2.23
C ALA A 350 -16.11 -9.55 -1.35
N ILE A 351 -15.74 -8.73 -0.36
CA ILE A 351 -16.71 -8.04 0.51
C ILE A 351 -17.65 -7.16 -0.33
N LEU A 352 -17.08 -6.35 -1.23
CA LEU A 352 -17.88 -5.44 -2.06
C LEU A 352 -18.83 -6.17 -2.99
N LYS A 353 -18.42 -7.27 -3.62
CA LYS A 353 -19.28 -8.11 -4.46
C LYS A 353 -20.48 -8.70 -3.70
N GLU A 354 -20.28 -8.99 -2.41
CA GLU A 354 -21.35 -9.51 -1.57
C GLU A 354 -22.38 -8.47 -1.16
N ILE A 355 -21.95 -7.22 -0.90
CA ILE A 355 -22.78 -6.20 -0.26
C ILE A 355 -23.32 -5.13 -1.21
N CYS A 356 -22.76 -5.00 -2.42
CA CYS A 356 -23.18 -3.97 -3.37
C CYS A 356 -22.93 -4.39 -4.83
N GLY A 357 -23.72 -3.81 -5.74
CA GLY A 357 -23.51 -3.96 -7.19
C GLY A 357 -22.36 -3.09 -7.71
N PRO A 358 -21.87 -3.36 -8.94
CA PRO A 358 -20.76 -2.61 -9.55
C PRO A 358 -20.99 -1.09 -9.59
N GLU A 359 -22.24 -0.65 -9.85
CA GLU A 359 -22.60 0.78 -9.88
C GLU A 359 -22.59 1.43 -8.49
N GLU A 360 -22.72 0.65 -7.42
CA GLU A 360 -22.73 1.15 -6.05
C GLU A 360 -21.31 1.30 -5.48
N ILE A 361 -20.34 0.50 -5.97
CA ILE A 361 -18.93 0.57 -5.51
C ILE A 361 -18.36 1.98 -5.72
N VAL A 362 -18.75 2.64 -6.79
CA VAL A 362 -18.32 4.02 -7.09
C VAL A 362 -18.76 5.02 -6.01
N GLN A 363 -19.77 4.71 -5.18
CA GLN A 363 -20.18 5.55 -4.05
C GLN A 363 -19.11 5.68 -2.98
N LEU A 364 -18.17 4.76 -2.90
CA LEU A 364 -16.98 4.88 -2.05
C LEU A 364 -16.21 6.18 -2.32
N LEU A 365 -16.25 6.71 -3.53
CA LEU A 365 -15.58 7.96 -3.91
C LEU A 365 -16.35 9.23 -3.51
N ALA A 366 -17.55 9.08 -2.94
CA ALA A 366 -18.41 10.19 -2.50
C ALA A 366 -18.21 10.57 -1.01
N VAL A 367 -17.36 9.87 -0.27
CA VAL A 367 -17.08 10.07 1.17
C VAL A 367 -16.35 11.37 1.47
#